data_eb59a04aa49ab728b34e2c09fcbe3ec5
#
_entry.id   eb59a04aa49ab728b34e2c09fcbe3ec5
#
_cell.length_a   1.000
_cell.length_b   1.000
_cell.length_c   1.000
_cell.angle_alpha   90.00
_cell.angle_beta   90.00
_cell.angle_gamma   90.00
#
_symmetry.space_group_name_H-M   'P 1'
#
loop_
_entity.id
_entity.type
_entity.pdbx_description
1 polymer ?
#
loop_
_entity_poly.entity_id
_entity_poly.type
_entity_poly.pdbx_seq_one_letter_code
_entity_poly.pdbx_strand_id
1 'polypeptide(L)'
;MQAIQQLRRFPVQQPVLFLLLVAMLWFLLYRSLAPASEALVAALPVVRDSHLGGALQFFFYDTPKVLLLLTGIVFVMGIIHTFVSPERTRAMLSGKRLGVGNALAATLGIVTPFCSCSAVPLFIGFLQAGVPLGVTFSFLIAAPMVNEVALILLFGLFGWQVAALYLLMGLLIAVFAGMLIGKLGMEQYLEDWVRQIQNTQSAGNVGASAMPWAERIQHGFQHVREIVGKVWPYIVIGVGLGALIHGYVPEDFMASFMGADVWWAVPAAVLLGVPMYTNAAGVIPIVQALLAKGAALGTVLAFMMSVIALSAPEMIILRKVLKPRLIATFIGVVATGILLVGYLFNLVL
;
A
#
# COMPACT_ATOMS: atom_id res chain seq x y z
N MET A 1 36.47 -11.44 15.17
CA MET A 1 35.66 -10.78 16.19
C MET A 1 35.77 -9.23 16.16
N GLN A 2 36.95 -8.64 16.00
CA GLN A 2 37.13 -7.17 15.94
C GLN A 2 36.38 -6.50 14.77
N ALA A 3 36.34 -7.10 13.58
CA ALA A 3 35.61 -6.55 12.41
C ALA A 3 34.11 -6.44 12.64
N ILE A 4 33.49 -7.39 13.33
CA ILE A 4 32.04 -7.37 13.65
C ILE A 4 31.73 -6.31 14.70
N GLN A 5 32.62 -6.04 15.63
CA GLN A 5 32.47 -4.97 16.60
C GLN A 5 32.67 -3.58 15.98
N GLN A 6 33.56 -3.43 15.01
CA GLN A 6 33.73 -2.19 14.23
C GLN A 6 32.49 -1.90 13.36
N LEU A 7 31.91 -2.89 12.69
CA LEU A 7 30.66 -2.74 11.94
C LEU A 7 29.47 -2.30 12.81
N ARG A 8 29.41 -2.74 14.07
CA ARG A 8 28.38 -2.29 15.03
C ARG A 8 28.58 -0.85 15.52
N ARG A 9 29.82 -0.34 15.49
CA ARG A 9 30.14 1.04 15.92
C ARG A 9 30.06 2.07 14.79
N PHE A 10 30.09 1.63 13.53
CA PHE A 10 30.09 2.50 12.36
C PHE A 10 28.86 3.44 12.28
N PRO A 11 27.61 2.99 12.49
CA PRO A 11 26.44 3.85 12.49
C PRO A 11 26.42 4.87 13.64
N VAL A 12 27.20 4.64 14.70
CA VAL A 12 27.30 5.53 15.85
C VAL A 12 28.29 6.66 15.57
N GLN A 13 29.39 6.38 14.88
CA GLN A 13 30.48 7.34 14.63
C GLN A 13 30.22 8.24 13.41
N GLN A 14 29.61 7.70 12.34
CA GLN A 14 29.35 8.43 11.10
C GLN A 14 27.96 8.08 10.52
N PRO A 15 26.88 8.55 11.14
CA PRO A 15 25.53 8.16 10.76
C PRO A 15 25.16 8.57 9.33
N VAL A 16 25.60 9.74 8.87
CA VAL A 16 25.32 10.24 7.52
C VAL A 16 26.01 9.39 6.44
N LEU A 17 27.29 9.07 6.64
CA LEU A 17 28.04 8.22 5.71
C LEU A 17 27.43 6.81 5.66
N PHE A 18 27.04 6.27 6.81
CA PHE A 18 26.34 4.98 6.87
C PHE A 18 25.04 4.98 6.09
N LEU A 19 24.18 5.99 6.25
CA LEU A 19 22.92 6.12 5.51
C LEU A 19 23.15 6.25 4.00
N LEU A 20 24.19 7.02 3.58
CA LEU A 20 24.54 7.15 2.16
C LEU A 20 25.01 5.81 1.57
N LEU A 21 25.82 5.05 2.30
CA LEU A 21 26.27 3.72 1.84
C LEU A 21 25.10 2.73 1.76
N VAL A 22 24.19 2.74 2.72
CA VAL A 22 22.98 1.90 2.69
C VAL A 22 22.08 2.29 1.53
N ALA A 23 21.87 3.58 1.28
CA ALA A 23 21.09 4.07 0.16
C ALA A 23 21.72 3.71 -1.20
N MET A 24 23.04 3.83 -1.32
CA MET A 24 23.77 3.44 -2.53
C MET A 24 23.68 1.93 -2.78
N LEU A 25 23.87 1.12 -1.75
CA LEU A 25 23.72 -0.34 -1.84
C LEU A 25 22.29 -0.73 -2.24
N TRP A 26 21.30 -0.10 -1.62
CA TRP A 26 19.88 -0.30 -1.94
C TRP A 26 19.59 0.05 -3.41
N PHE A 27 20.10 1.17 -3.89
CA PHE A 27 19.93 1.61 -5.28
C PHE A 27 20.61 0.66 -6.27
N LEU A 28 21.83 0.19 -5.97
CA LEU A 28 22.54 -0.79 -6.81
C LEU A 28 21.79 -2.12 -6.87
N LEU A 29 21.29 -2.60 -5.73
CA LEU A 29 20.43 -3.81 -5.68
C LEU A 29 19.18 -3.60 -6.52
N TYR A 30 18.51 -2.46 -6.39
CA TYR A 30 17.30 -2.16 -7.17
C TYR A 30 17.57 -2.17 -8.69
N ARG A 31 18.68 -1.58 -9.13
CA ARG A 31 19.06 -1.58 -10.56
C ARG A 31 19.47 -2.97 -11.07
N SER A 32 19.99 -3.80 -10.23
CA SER A 32 20.42 -5.16 -10.61
C SER A 32 19.27 -6.17 -10.72
N LEU A 33 18.06 -5.83 -10.24
CA LEU A 33 16.92 -6.76 -10.22
C LEU A 33 16.49 -7.20 -11.61
N ALA A 34 16.37 -6.28 -12.57
CA ALA A 34 15.94 -6.60 -13.93
C ALA A 34 16.91 -7.56 -14.62
N PRO A 35 18.22 -7.24 -14.75
CA PRO A 35 19.16 -8.17 -15.40
C PRO A 35 19.32 -9.48 -14.61
N ALA A 36 19.22 -9.45 -13.29
CA ALA A 36 19.31 -10.66 -12.47
C ALA A 36 18.11 -11.59 -12.68
N SER A 37 16.89 -11.06 -12.75
CA SER A 37 15.68 -11.86 -12.99
C SER A 37 15.69 -12.46 -14.40
N GLU A 38 16.13 -11.71 -15.41
CA GLU A 38 16.28 -12.19 -16.78
C GLU A 38 17.32 -13.30 -16.87
N ALA A 39 18.47 -13.13 -16.24
CA ALA A 39 19.51 -14.15 -16.20
C ALA A 39 19.05 -15.43 -15.50
N LEU A 40 18.27 -15.28 -14.41
CA LEU A 40 17.74 -16.40 -13.65
C LEU A 40 16.74 -17.23 -14.48
N VAL A 41 15.82 -16.56 -15.18
CA VAL A 41 14.85 -17.23 -16.05
C VAL A 41 15.53 -17.84 -17.26
N ALA A 42 16.57 -17.21 -17.82
CA ALA A 42 17.35 -17.76 -18.91
C ALA A 42 18.14 -19.04 -18.53
N ALA A 43 18.48 -19.19 -17.25
CA ALA A 43 19.15 -20.39 -16.74
C ALA A 43 18.19 -21.57 -16.51
N LEU A 44 16.88 -21.31 -16.49
CA LEU A 44 15.86 -22.35 -16.35
C LEU A 44 15.52 -22.95 -17.72
N PRO A 45 15.21 -24.27 -17.82
CA PRO A 45 14.84 -24.92 -19.07
C PRO A 45 13.38 -24.58 -19.46
N VAL A 46 13.07 -23.29 -19.53
CA VAL A 46 11.71 -22.77 -19.83
C VAL A 46 11.79 -21.83 -21.02
N VAL A 47 10.88 -21.98 -21.98
CA VAL A 47 10.76 -21.07 -23.12
C VAL A 47 10.26 -19.71 -22.62
N ARG A 48 11.00 -18.63 -22.91
CA ARG A 48 10.70 -17.27 -22.41
C ARG A 48 9.31 -16.79 -22.78
N ASP A 49 8.86 -17.07 -23.98
CA ASP A 49 7.56 -16.63 -24.53
C ASP A 49 6.40 -17.57 -24.13
N SER A 50 6.64 -18.55 -23.26
CA SER A 50 5.59 -19.39 -22.71
C SER A 50 4.89 -18.73 -21.53
N HIS A 51 3.63 -19.12 -21.27
CA HIS A 51 2.86 -18.67 -20.10
C HIS A 51 3.63 -18.86 -18.78
N LEU A 52 4.34 -19.96 -18.64
CA LEU A 52 5.18 -20.24 -17.48
C LEU A 52 6.42 -19.33 -17.44
N GLY A 53 7.05 -19.06 -18.59
CA GLY A 53 8.19 -18.15 -18.69
C GLY A 53 7.84 -16.73 -18.24
N GLY A 54 6.71 -16.20 -18.72
CA GLY A 54 6.17 -14.91 -18.31
C GLY A 54 5.84 -14.84 -16.81
N ALA A 55 5.17 -15.87 -16.27
CA ALA A 55 4.84 -15.96 -14.86
C ALA A 55 6.11 -16.00 -13.97
N LEU A 56 7.11 -16.77 -14.34
CA LEU A 56 8.38 -16.86 -13.62
C LEU A 56 9.18 -15.56 -13.69
N GLN A 57 9.21 -14.91 -14.86
CA GLN A 57 9.87 -13.61 -15.04
C GLN A 57 9.24 -12.56 -14.13
N PHE A 58 7.90 -12.50 -14.11
CA PHE A 58 7.16 -11.61 -13.21
C PHE A 58 7.47 -11.92 -11.75
N PHE A 59 7.42 -13.17 -11.33
CA PHE A 59 7.67 -13.59 -9.96
C PHE A 59 9.08 -13.25 -9.48
N PHE A 60 10.11 -13.59 -10.26
CA PHE A 60 11.51 -13.34 -9.88
C PHE A 60 11.90 -11.86 -9.96
N TYR A 61 11.19 -11.06 -10.71
CA TYR A 61 11.40 -9.61 -10.76
C TYR A 61 10.62 -8.90 -9.66
N ASP A 62 9.31 -9.11 -9.55
CA ASP A 62 8.47 -8.33 -8.65
C ASP A 62 8.60 -8.73 -7.18
N THR A 63 8.83 -10.00 -6.87
CA THR A 63 9.00 -10.43 -5.47
C THR A 63 10.16 -9.70 -4.78
N PRO A 64 11.39 -9.73 -5.27
CA PRO A 64 12.49 -9.02 -4.61
C PRO A 64 12.34 -7.50 -4.74
N LYS A 65 11.74 -6.98 -5.81
CA LYS A 65 11.46 -5.55 -5.98
C LYS A 65 10.52 -5.03 -4.88
N VAL A 66 9.41 -5.72 -4.64
CA VAL A 66 8.43 -5.34 -3.59
C VAL A 66 9.07 -5.44 -2.21
N LEU A 67 9.82 -6.51 -1.92
CA LEU A 67 10.51 -6.68 -0.64
C LEU A 67 11.58 -5.60 -0.42
N LEU A 68 12.32 -5.22 -1.45
CA LEU A 68 13.34 -4.18 -1.38
C LEU A 68 12.72 -2.81 -1.16
N LEU A 69 11.64 -2.48 -1.89
CA LEU A 69 10.90 -1.23 -1.71
C LEU A 69 10.27 -1.15 -0.33
N LEU A 70 9.63 -2.23 0.13
CA LEU A 70 9.05 -2.30 1.47
C LEU A 70 10.12 -2.08 2.55
N THR A 71 11.26 -2.74 2.42
CA THR A 71 12.39 -2.59 3.37
C THR A 71 12.87 -1.15 3.43
N GLY A 72 13.05 -0.50 2.28
CA GLY A 72 13.47 0.90 2.22
C GLY A 72 12.45 1.85 2.86
N ILE A 73 11.18 1.71 2.51
CA ILE A 73 10.11 2.57 3.04
C ILE A 73 9.92 2.35 4.55
N VAL A 74 9.86 1.10 5.02
CA VAL A 74 9.71 0.78 6.45
C VAL A 74 10.90 1.29 7.26
N PHE A 75 12.11 1.21 6.72
CA PHE A 75 13.30 1.77 7.34
C PHE A 75 13.21 3.29 7.52
N VAL A 76 12.88 4.00 6.43
CA VAL A 76 12.72 5.47 6.45
C VAL A 76 11.60 5.87 7.40
N MET A 77 10.46 5.17 7.36
CA MET A 77 9.34 5.44 8.26
C MET A 77 9.69 5.17 9.72
N GLY A 78 10.45 4.11 10.02
CA GLY A 78 10.95 3.84 11.37
C GLY A 78 11.81 4.99 11.91
N ILE A 79 12.58 5.66 11.06
CA ILE A 79 13.33 6.87 11.41
C ILE A 79 12.38 8.07 11.58
N ILE A 80 11.46 8.32 10.64
CA ILE A 80 10.52 9.44 10.69
C ILE A 80 9.66 9.39 11.95
N HIS A 81 9.21 8.21 12.37
CA HIS A 81 8.46 8.02 13.60
C HIS A 81 9.20 8.54 14.85
N THR A 82 10.51 8.58 14.84
CA THR A 82 11.30 9.14 15.97
C THR A 82 11.27 10.67 16.03
N PHE A 83 10.82 11.36 14.97
CA PHE A 83 10.69 12.82 14.91
C PHE A 83 9.25 13.29 15.19
N VAL A 84 8.28 12.41 14.96
CA VAL A 84 6.86 12.76 15.09
C VAL A 84 6.41 12.47 16.51
N SER A 85 6.10 13.51 17.28
CA SER A 85 5.51 13.31 18.60
C SER A 85 4.05 12.87 18.46
N PRO A 86 3.63 11.79 19.15
CA PRO A 86 2.25 11.31 19.14
C PRO A 86 1.23 12.41 19.46
N GLU A 87 1.58 13.31 20.40
CA GLU A 87 0.70 14.38 20.83
C GLU A 87 0.44 15.41 19.73
N ARG A 88 1.46 15.78 18.94
CA ARG A 88 1.30 16.72 17.82
C ARG A 88 0.45 16.11 16.72
N THR A 89 0.68 14.85 16.38
CA THR A 89 -0.11 14.12 15.38
C THR A 89 -1.56 14.01 15.83
N ARG A 90 -1.79 13.64 17.10
CA ARG A 90 -3.12 13.58 17.68
C ARG A 90 -3.81 14.97 17.68
N ALA A 91 -3.13 16.03 18.11
CA ALA A 91 -3.68 17.38 18.13
C ALA A 91 -4.06 17.87 16.73
N MET A 92 -3.30 17.52 15.70
CA MET A 92 -3.55 17.92 14.32
C MET A 92 -4.70 17.11 13.67
N LEU A 93 -4.77 15.79 13.92
CA LEU A 93 -5.74 14.89 13.29
C LEU A 93 -7.03 14.72 14.10
N SER A 94 -7.04 14.95 15.42
CA SER A 94 -8.24 14.84 16.28
C SER A 94 -8.96 16.16 16.47
N GLY A 95 -9.05 16.96 15.39
CA GLY A 95 -9.75 18.25 15.40
C GLY A 95 -11.18 18.19 15.94
N LYS A 96 -11.62 19.27 16.61
CA LYS A 96 -12.90 19.40 17.34
C LYS A 96 -14.17 19.26 16.48
N ARG A 97 -14.09 19.21 15.14
CA ARG A 97 -15.25 19.08 14.24
C ARG A 97 -15.24 17.71 13.59
N LEU A 98 -16.36 16.99 13.69
CA LEU A 98 -16.59 15.74 12.96
C LEU A 98 -16.31 15.96 11.46
N GLY A 99 -15.48 15.11 10.87
CA GLY A 99 -15.16 15.12 9.44
C GLY A 99 -13.90 15.91 9.05
N VAL A 100 -13.48 16.94 9.78
CA VAL A 100 -12.26 17.70 9.44
C VAL A 100 -11.00 16.82 9.61
N GLY A 101 -10.93 16.05 10.69
CA GLY A 101 -9.83 15.10 10.91
C GLY A 101 -9.78 14.04 9.81
N ASN A 102 -10.94 13.52 9.37
CA ASN A 102 -11.04 12.55 8.28
C ASN A 102 -10.57 13.14 6.95
N ALA A 103 -10.98 14.38 6.63
CA ALA A 103 -10.56 15.06 5.41
C ALA A 103 -9.04 15.33 5.40
N LEU A 104 -8.49 15.82 6.54
CA LEU A 104 -7.04 16.03 6.66
C LEU A 104 -6.24 14.72 6.55
N ALA A 105 -6.72 13.65 7.20
CA ALA A 105 -6.07 12.35 7.12
C ALA A 105 -6.14 11.76 5.70
N ALA A 106 -7.28 11.88 5.02
CA ALA A 106 -7.44 11.45 3.63
C ALA A 106 -6.53 12.25 2.69
N THR A 107 -6.48 13.58 2.84
CA THR A 107 -5.58 14.43 2.06
C THR A 107 -4.11 14.07 2.31
N LEU A 108 -3.74 13.81 3.56
CA LEU A 108 -2.40 13.33 3.90
C LEU A 108 -2.08 12.01 3.21
N GLY A 109 -3.05 11.07 3.16
CA GLY A 109 -2.91 9.80 2.46
C GLY A 109 -2.67 9.97 0.96
N ILE A 110 -3.34 10.93 0.32
CA ILE A 110 -3.21 11.22 -1.11
C ILE A 110 -1.86 11.90 -1.43
N VAL A 111 -1.45 12.87 -0.61
CA VAL A 111 -0.21 13.64 -0.85
C VAL A 111 1.05 12.81 -0.58
N THR A 112 0.92 11.79 0.28
CA THR A 112 2.05 10.93 0.61
C THR A 112 2.12 9.74 -0.36
N PRO A 113 3.22 9.57 -1.14
CA PRO A 113 3.35 8.52 -2.13
C PRO A 113 3.57 7.15 -1.44
N PHE A 114 2.60 6.73 -0.65
CA PHE A 114 2.68 5.47 0.08
C PHE A 114 1.96 4.36 -0.67
N CYS A 115 2.67 3.26 -0.92
CA CYS A 115 2.00 2.00 -1.25
C CYS A 115 1.24 1.48 -0.01
N SER A 116 0.28 0.60 -0.22
CA SER A 116 -0.47 -0.05 0.87
C SER A 116 0.45 -0.65 1.95
N CYS A 117 1.59 -1.22 1.54
CA CYS A 117 2.59 -1.78 2.45
C CYS A 117 3.20 -0.77 3.42
N SER A 118 3.33 0.48 3.03
CA SER A 118 3.87 1.56 3.88
C SER A 118 2.77 2.31 4.64
N ALA A 119 1.55 2.33 4.11
CA ALA A 119 0.39 2.92 4.77
C ALA A 119 0.03 2.16 6.06
N VAL A 120 0.17 0.83 6.08
CA VAL A 120 -0.16 0.02 7.28
C VAL A 120 0.72 0.33 8.50
N PRO A 121 2.06 0.42 8.42
CA PRO A 121 2.88 0.85 9.55
C PRO A 121 2.51 2.23 10.08
N LEU A 122 2.20 3.17 9.19
CA LEU A 122 1.78 4.51 9.58
C LEU A 122 0.38 4.50 10.22
N PHE A 123 -0.54 3.68 9.69
CA PHE A 123 -1.84 3.41 10.29
C PHE A 123 -1.69 2.90 11.73
N ILE A 124 -0.80 1.94 11.97
CA ILE A 124 -0.49 1.43 13.31
C ILE A 124 0.06 2.57 14.19
N GLY A 125 0.98 3.37 13.66
CA GLY A 125 1.54 4.51 14.37
C GLY A 125 0.48 5.55 14.78
N PHE A 126 -0.48 5.85 13.92
CA PHE A 126 -1.60 6.75 14.25
C PHE A 126 -2.50 6.16 15.32
N LEU A 127 -2.81 4.86 15.24
CA LEU A 127 -3.56 4.18 16.30
C LEU A 127 -2.82 4.21 17.64
N GLN A 128 -1.52 3.96 17.64
CA GLN A 128 -0.68 4.04 18.82
C GLN A 128 -0.61 5.48 19.38
N ALA A 129 -0.57 6.47 18.51
CA ALA A 129 -0.63 7.89 18.90
C ALA A 129 -2.01 8.30 19.48
N GLY A 130 -3.01 7.42 19.48
CA GLY A 130 -4.36 7.69 19.96
C GLY A 130 -5.20 8.54 19.01
N VAL A 131 -4.89 8.53 17.71
CA VAL A 131 -5.74 9.14 16.68
C VAL A 131 -7.03 8.31 16.57
N PRO A 132 -8.21 8.94 16.45
CA PRO A 132 -9.48 8.22 16.34
C PRO A 132 -9.49 7.23 15.17
N LEU A 133 -10.08 6.05 15.38
CA LEU A 133 -10.10 4.96 14.43
C LEU A 133 -10.61 5.38 13.05
N GLY A 134 -11.71 6.14 12.99
CA GLY A 134 -12.29 6.60 11.73
C GLY A 134 -11.36 7.52 10.94
N VAL A 135 -10.62 8.40 11.61
CA VAL A 135 -9.63 9.29 10.99
C VAL A 135 -8.48 8.49 10.41
N THR A 136 -8.01 7.51 11.17
CA THR A 136 -6.92 6.62 10.74
C THR A 136 -7.33 5.77 9.54
N PHE A 137 -8.60 5.32 9.50
CA PHE A 137 -9.14 4.61 8.32
C PHE A 137 -9.29 5.51 7.10
N SER A 138 -9.65 6.79 7.25
CA SER A 138 -9.67 7.72 6.12
C SER A 138 -8.30 7.84 5.45
N PHE A 139 -7.22 7.86 6.23
CA PHE A 139 -5.85 7.81 5.72
C PHE A 139 -5.57 6.48 5.01
N LEU A 140 -5.87 5.35 5.66
CA LEU A 140 -5.59 4.01 5.12
C LEU A 140 -6.33 3.73 3.81
N ILE A 141 -7.53 4.27 3.65
CA ILE A 141 -8.35 4.11 2.44
C ILE A 141 -7.87 5.05 1.33
N ALA A 142 -7.58 6.32 1.67
CA ALA A 142 -7.17 7.32 0.69
C ALA A 142 -5.84 6.97 0.01
N ALA A 143 -4.86 6.51 0.78
CA ALA A 143 -3.51 6.24 0.28
C ALA A 143 -3.45 5.24 -0.89
N PRO A 144 -4.09 4.06 -0.83
CA PRO A 144 -4.12 3.13 -1.95
C PRO A 144 -5.18 3.47 -3.01
N MET A 145 -6.30 4.13 -2.65
CA MET A 145 -7.36 4.42 -3.59
C MET A 145 -7.01 5.55 -4.56
N VAL A 146 -6.32 6.59 -4.07
CA VAL A 146 -5.91 7.73 -4.90
C VAL A 146 -4.40 7.70 -5.06
N ASN A 147 -3.98 6.95 -6.06
CA ASN A 147 -2.57 6.79 -6.37
C ASN A 147 -2.12 7.85 -7.36
N GLU A 148 -0.97 8.48 -7.10
CA GLU A 148 -0.39 9.52 -7.99
C GLU A 148 -0.09 9.00 -9.39
N VAL A 149 0.29 7.73 -9.51
CA VAL A 149 0.58 7.12 -10.82
C VAL A 149 -0.68 6.97 -11.66
N ALA A 150 -1.79 6.52 -11.03
CA ALA A 150 -3.10 6.47 -11.67
C ALA A 150 -3.58 7.88 -12.07
N LEU A 151 -3.36 8.86 -11.19
CA LEU A 151 -3.74 10.24 -11.46
C LEU A 151 -2.99 10.82 -12.67
N ILE A 152 -1.66 10.60 -12.75
CA ILE A 152 -0.83 11.03 -13.88
C ILE A 152 -1.27 10.32 -15.17
N LEU A 153 -1.56 9.02 -15.11
CA LEU A 153 -2.03 8.25 -16.25
C LEU A 153 -3.37 8.79 -16.78
N LEU A 154 -4.34 8.99 -15.88
CA LEU A 154 -5.64 9.55 -16.25
C LEU A 154 -5.54 10.96 -16.80
N PHE A 155 -4.69 11.79 -16.21
CA PHE A 155 -4.41 13.13 -16.70
C PHE A 155 -3.83 13.10 -18.13
N GLY A 156 -2.89 12.18 -18.38
CA GLY A 156 -2.23 12.04 -19.68
C GLY A 156 -3.14 11.46 -20.78
N LEU A 157 -4.01 10.51 -20.45
CA LEU A 157 -4.86 9.83 -21.43
C LEU A 157 -6.22 10.50 -21.65
N PHE A 158 -6.84 11.01 -20.56
CA PHE A 158 -8.23 11.49 -20.57
C PHE A 158 -8.37 12.97 -20.19
N GLY A 159 -7.26 13.61 -19.84
CA GLY A 159 -7.24 15.02 -19.45
C GLY A 159 -7.58 15.30 -17.99
N TRP A 160 -7.51 16.59 -17.63
CA TRP A 160 -7.62 17.04 -16.24
C TRP A 160 -8.99 16.79 -15.59
N GLN A 161 -10.07 16.77 -16.38
CA GLN A 161 -11.44 16.59 -15.88
C GLN A 161 -11.63 15.20 -15.26
N VAL A 162 -11.18 14.16 -15.97
CA VAL A 162 -11.27 12.76 -15.53
C VAL A 162 -10.35 12.53 -14.32
N ALA A 163 -9.14 13.07 -14.34
CA ALA A 163 -8.21 13.00 -13.23
C ALA A 163 -8.75 13.70 -11.98
N ALA A 164 -9.36 14.89 -12.12
CA ALA A 164 -9.98 15.62 -11.02
C ALA A 164 -11.20 14.88 -10.45
N LEU A 165 -12.03 14.27 -11.31
CA LEU A 165 -13.17 13.46 -10.87
C LEU A 165 -12.71 12.24 -10.08
N TYR A 166 -11.67 11.54 -10.54
CA TYR A 166 -11.07 10.41 -9.84
C TYR A 166 -10.55 10.81 -8.45
N LEU A 167 -9.79 11.92 -8.37
CA LEU A 167 -9.28 12.47 -7.12
C LEU A 167 -10.41 12.81 -6.14
N LEU A 168 -11.44 13.52 -6.63
CA LEU A 168 -12.58 13.94 -5.82
C LEU A 168 -13.36 12.74 -5.28
N MET A 169 -13.65 11.76 -6.13
CA MET A 169 -14.38 10.56 -5.74
C MET A 169 -13.60 9.72 -4.73
N GLY A 170 -12.31 9.51 -4.95
CA GLY A 170 -11.45 8.79 -4.01
C GLY A 170 -11.36 9.49 -2.65
N LEU A 171 -11.24 10.81 -2.64
CA LEU A 171 -11.26 11.62 -1.41
C LEU A 171 -12.60 11.50 -0.67
N LEU A 172 -13.71 11.65 -1.38
CA LEU A 172 -15.05 11.55 -0.78
C LEU A 172 -15.26 10.16 -0.18
N ILE A 173 -14.94 9.10 -0.91
CA ILE A 173 -15.08 7.72 -0.41
C ILE A 173 -14.24 7.51 0.83
N ALA A 174 -12.99 7.94 0.84
CA ALA A 174 -12.10 7.79 1.98
C ALA A 174 -12.61 8.53 3.23
N VAL A 175 -13.13 9.74 3.06
CA VAL A 175 -13.71 10.53 4.15
C VAL A 175 -14.99 9.89 4.67
N PHE A 176 -15.92 9.53 3.79
CA PHE A 176 -17.20 8.90 4.19
C PHE A 176 -17.01 7.52 4.81
N ALA A 177 -16.14 6.70 4.22
CA ALA A 177 -15.80 5.37 4.75
C ALA A 177 -15.18 5.46 6.15
N GLY A 178 -14.22 6.36 6.34
CA GLY A 178 -13.61 6.59 7.65
C GLY A 178 -14.61 7.13 8.68
N MET A 179 -15.48 8.08 8.30
CA MET A 179 -16.54 8.55 9.18
C MET A 179 -17.53 7.44 9.55
N LEU A 180 -17.90 6.57 8.61
CA LEU A 180 -18.79 5.46 8.84
C LEU A 180 -18.18 4.46 9.83
N ILE A 181 -16.94 4.04 9.60
CA ILE A 181 -16.20 3.12 10.49
C ILE A 181 -16.03 3.75 11.88
N GLY A 182 -15.73 5.05 11.95
CA GLY A 182 -15.63 5.77 13.20
C GLY A 182 -16.95 5.84 13.98
N LYS A 183 -18.09 6.05 13.29
CA LYS A 183 -19.42 6.06 13.91
C LYS A 183 -19.88 4.68 14.40
N LEU A 184 -19.43 3.61 13.75
CA LEU A 184 -19.76 2.23 14.15
C LEU A 184 -19.10 1.81 15.47
N GLY A 185 -18.17 2.63 16.02
CA GLY A 185 -17.54 2.36 17.31
C GLY A 185 -16.77 1.04 17.36
N MET A 186 -16.15 0.66 16.25
CA MET A 186 -15.53 -0.65 16.08
C MET A 186 -14.13 -0.77 16.71
N GLU A 187 -13.76 0.13 17.62
CA GLU A 187 -12.47 0.12 18.35
C GLU A 187 -12.24 -1.18 19.15
N GLN A 188 -13.31 -1.83 19.59
CA GLN A 188 -13.26 -3.12 20.25
C GLN A 188 -12.73 -4.27 19.37
N TYR A 189 -12.72 -4.10 18.05
CA TYR A 189 -12.21 -5.07 17.08
C TYR A 189 -10.76 -4.79 16.64
N LEU A 190 -10.06 -3.92 17.33
CA LEU A 190 -8.60 -3.84 17.28
C LEU A 190 -7.99 -5.03 18.05
N GLU A 191 -6.81 -5.49 17.64
CA GLU A 191 -6.06 -6.49 18.37
C GLU A 191 -5.65 -5.97 19.75
N ASP A 192 -5.62 -6.84 20.75
CA ASP A 192 -5.50 -6.44 22.15
C ASP A 192 -4.16 -5.75 22.47
N TRP A 193 -3.09 -6.12 21.79
CA TRP A 193 -1.78 -5.45 21.91
C TRP A 193 -1.81 -3.99 21.46
N VAL A 194 -2.59 -3.65 20.41
CA VAL A 194 -2.75 -2.26 19.93
C VAL A 194 -3.48 -1.45 21.00
N ARG A 195 -4.53 -2.00 21.57
CA ARG A 195 -5.33 -1.36 22.63
C ARG A 195 -4.52 -1.14 23.91
N GLN A 196 -3.68 -2.10 24.29
CA GLN A 196 -2.79 -1.97 25.45
C GLN A 196 -1.80 -0.80 25.27
N ILE A 197 -1.20 -0.67 24.10
CA ILE A 197 -0.26 0.45 23.81
C ILE A 197 -0.99 1.78 23.86
N GLN A 198 -2.20 1.91 23.30
CA GLN A 198 -3.01 3.14 23.38
C GLN A 198 -3.28 3.55 24.85
N ASN A 199 -3.63 2.60 25.68
CA ASN A 199 -3.90 2.87 27.10
C ASN A 199 -2.64 3.23 27.90
N THR A 200 -1.51 2.63 27.57
CA THR A 200 -0.22 2.88 28.26
C THR A 200 0.37 4.23 27.89
N GLN A 201 0.27 4.64 26.61
CA GLN A 201 0.78 5.96 26.17
C GLN A 201 -0.06 7.15 26.64
N SER A 202 -1.33 6.92 26.98
CA SER A 202 -2.16 7.96 27.64
C SER A 202 -1.66 8.33 29.04
N ALA A 203 -0.78 7.51 29.64
CA ALA A 203 -0.30 7.66 31.00
C ALA A 203 1.19 8.11 31.12
N GLY A 204 1.93 8.21 30.03
CA GLY A 204 3.37 8.49 30.05
C GLY A 204 3.80 9.58 29.08
N ASN A 205 4.08 10.77 29.60
CA ASN A 205 4.87 11.81 28.93
C ASN A 205 6.32 11.31 28.75
N VAL A 206 6.60 10.60 27.67
CA VAL A 206 7.99 10.43 27.22
C VAL A 206 8.26 11.59 26.27
N GLY A 207 8.81 12.66 26.83
CA GLY A 207 9.27 13.80 26.06
C GLY A 207 10.13 13.34 24.91
N ALA A 208 9.91 13.92 23.73
CA ALA A 208 10.78 13.77 22.57
C ALA A 208 12.15 14.42 22.87
N SER A 209 12.89 13.85 23.85
CA SER A 209 14.26 14.17 24.11
C SER A 209 15.07 13.86 22.87
N ALA A 210 16.08 14.69 22.60
CA ALA A 210 16.94 14.62 21.43
C ALA A 210 17.58 13.23 21.30
N MET A 211 16.87 12.29 20.65
CA MET A 211 17.36 10.94 20.42
C MET A 211 18.54 11.01 19.44
N PRO A 212 19.72 10.46 19.77
CA PRO A 212 20.87 10.50 18.88
C PRO A 212 20.59 9.74 17.59
N TRP A 213 21.22 10.13 16.49
CA TRP A 213 21.00 9.54 15.17
C TRP A 213 21.25 8.03 15.12
N ALA A 214 22.17 7.52 15.92
CA ALA A 214 22.46 6.11 16.03
C ALA A 214 21.27 5.30 16.54
N GLU A 215 20.55 5.81 17.53
CA GLU A 215 19.34 5.18 18.06
C GLU A 215 18.19 5.25 17.05
N ARG A 216 18.06 6.36 16.32
CA ARG A 216 17.06 6.48 15.24
C ARG A 216 17.28 5.46 14.13
N ILE A 217 18.52 5.24 13.71
CA ILE A 217 18.89 4.22 12.74
C ILE A 217 18.56 2.82 13.27
N GLN A 218 18.87 2.56 14.53
CA GLN A 218 18.54 1.29 15.18
C GLN A 218 17.05 1.04 15.24
N HIS A 219 16.24 2.06 15.56
CA HIS A 219 14.77 1.98 15.48
C HIS A 219 14.29 1.67 14.05
N GLY A 220 14.88 2.28 13.02
CA GLY A 220 14.59 1.95 11.64
C GLY A 220 14.82 0.47 11.31
N PHE A 221 15.96 -0.10 11.71
CA PHE A 221 16.25 -1.52 11.51
C PHE A 221 15.33 -2.44 12.32
N GLN A 222 15.00 -2.07 13.54
CA GLN A 222 14.07 -2.83 14.36
C GLN A 222 12.69 -2.88 13.71
N HIS A 223 12.19 -1.75 13.17
CA HIS A 223 10.94 -1.67 12.43
C HIS A 223 10.94 -2.58 11.19
N VAL A 224 12.02 -2.55 10.42
CA VAL A 224 12.20 -3.46 9.27
C VAL A 224 12.11 -4.92 9.71
N ARG A 225 12.85 -5.30 10.75
CA ARG A 225 12.83 -6.69 11.23
C ARG A 225 11.45 -7.13 11.72
N GLU A 226 10.73 -6.26 12.41
CA GLU A 226 9.39 -6.56 12.94
C GLU A 226 8.33 -6.65 11.85
N ILE A 227 8.35 -5.77 10.87
CA ILE A 227 7.33 -5.71 9.82
C ILE A 227 7.69 -6.65 8.67
N VAL A 228 8.84 -6.45 8.04
CA VAL A 228 9.24 -7.26 6.87
C VAL A 228 9.40 -8.72 7.25
N GLY A 229 9.98 -9.01 8.43
CA GLY A 229 10.15 -10.37 8.93
C GLY A 229 8.83 -11.14 9.15
N LYS A 230 7.72 -10.42 9.37
CA LYS A 230 6.39 -11.04 9.52
C LYS A 230 5.60 -11.11 8.22
N VAL A 231 5.89 -10.24 7.27
CA VAL A 231 5.07 -9.99 6.08
C VAL A 231 5.63 -10.67 4.83
N TRP A 232 6.95 -10.89 4.74
CA TRP A 232 7.60 -11.43 3.55
C TRP A 232 6.99 -12.74 3.00
N PRO A 233 6.54 -13.75 3.82
CA PRO A 233 5.99 -14.97 3.25
C PRO A 233 4.68 -14.71 2.50
N TYR A 234 3.88 -13.77 3.02
CA TYR A 234 2.59 -13.41 2.41
C TYR A 234 2.79 -12.62 1.11
N ILE A 235 3.83 -11.78 1.04
CA ILE A 235 4.21 -11.11 -0.20
C ILE A 235 4.61 -12.14 -1.25
N VAL A 236 5.45 -13.11 -0.90
CA VAL A 236 5.87 -14.18 -1.82
C VAL A 236 4.67 -14.96 -2.35
N ILE A 237 3.74 -15.33 -1.48
CA ILE A 237 2.51 -16.05 -1.88
C ILE A 237 1.64 -15.14 -2.76
N GLY A 238 1.41 -13.89 -2.38
CA GLY A 238 0.57 -12.96 -3.13
C GLY A 238 1.12 -12.61 -4.50
N VAL A 239 2.43 -12.33 -4.59
CA VAL A 239 3.10 -12.11 -5.88
C VAL A 239 3.10 -13.39 -6.71
N GLY A 240 3.23 -14.57 -6.08
CA GLY A 240 3.13 -15.87 -6.76
C GLY A 240 1.77 -16.08 -7.39
N LEU A 241 0.68 -15.79 -6.67
CA LEU A 241 -0.68 -15.81 -7.23
C LEU A 241 -0.85 -14.81 -8.36
N GLY A 242 -0.36 -13.58 -8.19
CA GLY A 242 -0.35 -12.55 -9.22
C GLY A 242 0.40 -12.99 -10.48
N ALA A 243 1.56 -13.64 -10.32
CA ALA A 243 2.36 -14.18 -11.40
C ALA A 243 1.62 -15.28 -12.20
N LEU A 244 0.90 -16.15 -11.49
CA LEU A 244 0.06 -17.17 -12.14
C LEU A 244 -1.05 -16.51 -12.97
N ILE A 245 -1.74 -15.52 -12.43
CA ILE A 245 -2.79 -14.81 -13.16
C ILE A 245 -2.19 -14.08 -14.37
N HIS A 246 -1.07 -13.37 -14.20
CA HIS A 246 -0.41 -12.65 -15.28
C HIS A 246 0.07 -13.57 -16.41
N GLY A 247 0.56 -14.76 -16.07
CA GLY A 247 1.01 -15.73 -17.07
C GLY A 247 -0.09 -16.51 -17.77
N TYR A 248 -1.19 -16.80 -17.10
CA TYR A 248 -2.23 -17.73 -17.59
C TYR A 248 -3.57 -17.08 -17.96
N VAL A 249 -3.85 -15.85 -17.50
CA VAL A 249 -5.09 -15.16 -17.88
C VAL A 249 -4.82 -14.25 -19.08
N PRO A 250 -5.32 -14.58 -20.29
CA PRO A 250 -5.13 -13.73 -21.45
C PRO A 250 -5.84 -12.38 -21.26
N GLU A 251 -5.18 -11.30 -21.66
CA GLU A 251 -5.77 -9.95 -21.63
C GLU A 251 -7.06 -9.87 -22.49
N ASP A 252 -7.12 -10.63 -23.58
CA ASP A 252 -8.32 -10.75 -24.42
C ASP A 252 -9.52 -11.32 -23.66
N PHE A 253 -9.27 -12.32 -22.79
CA PHE A 253 -10.30 -12.87 -21.93
C PHE A 253 -10.80 -11.84 -20.93
N MET A 254 -9.90 -11.08 -20.26
CA MET A 254 -10.30 -10.02 -19.36
C MET A 254 -11.05 -8.90 -20.09
N ALA A 255 -10.57 -8.47 -21.26
CA ALA A 255 -11.24 -7.45 -22.07
C ALA A 255 -12.63 -7.86 -22.53
N SER A 256 -12.86 -9.15 -22.78
CA SER A 256 -14.14 -9.65 -23.33
C SER A 256 -15.35 -9.43 -22.41
N PHE A 257 -15.16 -9.41 -21.09
CA PHE A 257 -16.25 -9.15 -20.12
C PHE A 257 -16.16 -7.78 -19.43
N MET A 258 -15.12 -6.99 -19.72
CA MET A 258 -14.93 -5.64 -19.15
C MET A 258 -15.58 -4.53 -20.01
N GLY A 259 -16.48 -4.88 -20.95
CA GLY A 259 -17.20 -3.92 -21.79
C GLY A 259 -18.21 -3.06 -21.02
N ALA A 260 -18.57 -1.90 -21.58
CA ALA A 260 -19.51 -0.96 -20.96
C ALA A 260 -20.93 -1.52 -20.82
N ASP A 261 -21.35 -2.39 -21.76
CA ASP A 261 -22.72 -2.94 -21.82
C ASP A 261 -22.98 -4.04 -20.78
N VAL A 262 -21.96 -4.47 -20.04
CA VAL A 262 -22.06 -5.59 -19.11
C VAL A 262 -22.16 -5.09 -17.67
N TRP A 263 -23.36 -5.09 -17.09
CA TRP A 263 -23.62 -4.56 -15.74
C TRP A 263 -22.77 -5.25 -14.63
N TRP A 264 -22.45 -6.52 -14.78
CA TRP A 264 -21.62 -7.28 -13.84
C TRP A 264 -20.11 -7.14 -14.08
N ALA A 265 -19.70 -6.40 -15.13
CA ALA A 265 -18.27 -6.18 -15.46
C ALA A 265 -17.50 -5.55 -14.30
N VAL A 266 -18.08 -4.52 -13.67
CA VAL A 266 -17.44 -3.83 -12.52
C VAL A 266 -17.26 -4.76 -11.31
N PRO A 267 -18.29 -5.49 -10.82
CA PRO A 267 -18.10 -6.49 -9.77
C PRO A 267 -17.10 -7.59 -10.11
N ALA A 268 -17.12 -8.09 -11.35
CA ALA A 268 -16.18 -9.11 -11.79
C ALA A 268 -14.73 -8.60 -11.79
N ALA A 269 -14.51 -7.38 -12.28
CA ALA A 269 -13.22 -6.72 -12.26
C ALA A 269 -12.67 -6.56 -10.81
N VAL A 270 -13.54 -6.15 -9.87
CA VAL A 270 -13.18 -6.04 -8.45
C VAL A 270 -12.80 -7.42 -7.90
N LEU A 271 -13.59 -8.46 -8.15
CA LEU A 271 -13.29 -9.81 -7.67
C LEU A 271 -12.00 -10.38 -8.25
N LEU A 272 -11.69 -10.10 -9.51
CA LEU A 272 -10.43 -10.48 -10.14
C LEU A 272 -9.23 -9.74 -9.57
N GLY A 273 -9.41 -8.49 -9.17
CA GLY A 273 -8.34 -7.69 -8.57
C GLY A 273 -7.94 -8.16 -7.17
N VAL A 274 -8.88 -8.69 -6.37
CA VAL A 274 -8.62 -9.09 -4.97
C VAL A 274 -7.49 -10.10 -4.81
N PRO A 275 -7.39 -11.21 -5.57
CA PRO A 275 -6.29 -12.15 -5.44
C PRO A 275 -4.95 -11.64 -6.00
N MET A 276 -5.00 -10.61 -6.85
CA MET A 276 -3.78 -10.06 -7.44
C MET A 276 -3.06 -9.17 -6.43
N TYR A 277 -1.72 -9.23 -6.49
CA TYR A 277 -0.87 -8.32 -5.75
C TYR A 277 0.16 -7.73 -6.69
N THR A 278 0.01 -6.46 -6.98
CA THR A 278 1.01 -5.69 -7.71
C THR A 278 0.98 -4.25 -7.23
N ASN A 279 2.08 -3.53 -7.46
CA ASN A 279 2.11 -2.10 -7.21
C ASN A 279 1.40 -1.33 -8.34
N ALA A 280 1.11 -0.06 -8.11
CA ALA A 280 0.46 0.77 -9.12
C ALA A 280 1.22 0.81 -10.44
N ALA A 281 2.56 0.86 -10.42
CA ALA A 281 3.38 0.86 -11.63
C ALA A 281 3.29 -0.48 -12.39
N GLY A 282 3.12 -1.60 -11.70
CA GLY A 282 2.96 -2.91 -12.32
C GLY A 282 1.59 -3.13 -12.97
N VAL A 283 0.55 -2.45 -12.47
CA VAL A 283 -0.81 -2.55 -13.04
C VAL A 283 -1.01 -1.70 -14.29
N ILE A 284 -0.21 -0.65 -14.49
CA ILE A 284 -0.37 0.28 -15.62
C ILE A 284 -0.35 -0.40 -16.99
N PRO A 285 0.62 -1.29 -17.31
CA PRO A 285 0.63 -1.96 -18.62
C PRO A 285 -0.65 -2.75 -18.86
N ILE A 286 -1.18 -3.42 -17.83
CA ILE A 286 -2.45 -4.16 -17.91
C ILE A 286 -3.62 -3.21 -18.18
N VAL A 287 -3.69 -2.10 -17.46
CA VAL A 287 -4.70 -1.05 -17.64
C VAL A 287 -4.66 -0.50 -19.06
N GLN A 288 -3.49 -0.17 -19.57
CA GLN A 288 -3.32 0.33 -20.93
C GLN A 288 -3.74 -0.70 -21.99
N ALA A 289 -3.35 -1.97 -21.80
CA ALA A 289 -3.72 -3.04 -22.72
C ALA A 289 -5.25 -3.28 -22.72
N LEU A 290 -5.88 -3.29 -21.55
CA LEU A 290 -7.35 -3.45 -21.43
C LEU A 290 -8.10 -2.29 -22.10
N LEU A 291 -7.65 -1.05 -21.89
CA LEU A 291 -8.23 0.13 -22.53
C LEU A 291 -8.04 0.09 -24.05
N ALA A 292 -6.86 -0.31 -24.54
CA ALA A 292 -6.57 -0.47 -25.96
C ALA A 292 -7.45 -1.54 -26.64
N LYS A 293 -7.91 -2.53 -25.87
CA LYS A 293 -8.83 -3.60 -26.32
C LYS A 293 -10.31 -3.25 -26.13
N GLY A 294 -10.64 -2.00 -25.76
CA GLY A 294 -12.01 -1.52 -25.64
C GLY A 294 -12.72 -1.81 -24.33
N ALA A 295 -11.98 -2.17 -23.28
CA ALA A 295 -12.57 -2.28 -21.94
C ALA A 295 -13.06 -0.91 -21.44
N ALA A 296 -14.19 -0.90 -20.73
CA ALA A 296 -14.77 0.34 -20.20
C ALA A 296 -13.88 0.96 -19.11
N LEU A 297 -13.68 2.27 -19.18
CA LEU A 297 -12.77 2.98 -18.29
C LEU A 297 -13.10 2.77 -16.80
N GLY A 298 -14.37 2.86 -16.41
CA GLY A 298 -14.78 2.67 -15.04
C GLY A 298 -14.53 1.24 -14.53
N THR A 299 -14.71 0.23 -15.39
CA THR A 299 -14.41 -1.16 -15.07
C THR A 299 -12.92 -1.38 -14.86
N VAL A 300 -12.08 -0.80 -15.71
CA VAL A 300 -10.62 -0.87 -15.60
C VAL A 300 -10.11 -0.12 -14.37
N LEU A 301 -10.70 1.03 -14.05
CA LEU A 301 -10.40 1.76 -12.82
C LEU A 301 -10.78 0.96 -11.57
N ALA A 302 -11.97 0.34 -11.56
CA ALA A 302 -12.41 -0.51 -10.46
C ALA A 302 -11.47 -1.72 -10.25
N PHE A 303 -11.02 -2.35 -11.35
CA PHE A 303 -10.00 -3.39 -11.31
C PHE A 303 -8.70 -2.89 -10.68
N MET A 304 -8.16 -1.78 -11.17
CA MET A 304 -6.93 -1.19 -10.67
C MET A 304 -7.02 -0.83 -9.18
N MET A 305 -8.11 -0.17 -8.77
CA MET A 305 -8.34 0.18 -7.36
C MET A 305 -8.46 -1.06 -6.47
N SER A 306 -9.11 -2.13 -6.96
CA SER A 306 -9.26 -3.38 -6.23
C SER A 306 -7.91 -4.08 -6.01
N VAL A 307 -7.08 -4.16 -7.05
CA VAL A 307 -5.72 -4.73 -6.97
C VAL A 307 -4.86 -4.00 -5.93
N ILE A 308 -5.02 -2.68 -5.83
CA ILE A 308 -4.18 -1.85 -4.95
C ILE A 308 -4.75 -1.78 -3.53
N ALA A 309 -6.08 -1.61 -3.37
CA ALA A 309 -6.71 -1.32 -2.07
C ALA A 309 -7.36 -2.54 -1.38
N LEU A 310 -7.63 -3.63 -2.11
CA LEU A 310 -8.30 -4.83 -1.58
C LEU A 310 -7.49 -6.10 -1.79
N SER A 311 -6.19 -6.00 -2.08
CA SER A 311 -5.37 -7.18 -2.33
C SER A 311 -5.32 -8.12 -1.12
N ALA A 312 -5.37 -9.43 -1.38
CA ALA A 312 -5.34 -10.44 -0.33
C ALA A 312 -4.11 -10.34 0.60
N PRO A 313 -2.88 -10.07 0.12
CA PRO A 313 -1.73 -9.83 0.99
C PRO A 313 -1.91 -8.64 1.94
N GLU A 314 -2.53 -7.55 1.49
CA GLU A 314 -2.81 -6.40 2.34
C GLU A 314 -3.76 -6.76 3.47
N MET A 315 -4.81 -7.53 3.16
CA MET A 315 -5.76 -8.01 4.18
C MET A 315 -5.07 -8.91 5.23
N ILE A 316 -4.10 -9.71 4.81
CA ILE A 316 -3.32 -10.55 5.74
C ILE A 316 -2.44 -9.68 6.65
N ILE A 317 -1.84 -8.61 6.13
CA ILE A 317 -1.07 -7.66 6.94
C ILE A 317 -1.99 -6.97 7.96
N LEU A 318 -3.14 -6.48 7.53
CA LEU A 318 -4.12 -5.83 8.38
C LEU A 318 -4.66 -6.78 9.47
N ARG A 319 -4.69 -8.10 9.20
CA ARG A 319 -5.11 -9.12 10.19
C ARG A 319 -4.22 -9.14 11.44
N LYS A 320 -2.99 -8.63 11.37
CA LYS A 320 -2.10 -8.51 12.53
C LYS A 320 -2.52 -7.39 13.50
N VAL A 321 -3.35 -6.47 13.05
CA VAL A 321 -3.76 -5.26 13.79
C VAL A 321 -5.26 -5.24 14.03
N LEU A 322 -6.04 -5.81 13.10
CA LEU A 322 -7.49 -5.78 13.07
C LEU A 322 -8.08 -7.18 13.23
N LYS A 323 -9.12 -7.30 14.02
CA LYS A 323 -9.93 -8.53 14.13
C LYS A 323 -10.77 -8.73 12.85
N PRO A 324 -11.16 -9.98 12.51
CA PRO A 324 -11.83 -10.30 11.25
C PRO A 324 -13.08 -9.46 10.95
N ARG A 325 -13.87 -9.12 11.95
CA ARG A 325 -15.07 -8.30 11.79
C ARG A 325 -14.77 -6.91 11.27
N LEU A 326 -13.71 -6.27 11.76
CA LEU A 326 -13.31 -4.93 11.30
C LEU A 326 -12.73 -4.98 9.89
N ILE A 327 -11.98 -6.04 9.56
CA ILE A 327 -11.50 -6.28 8.19
C ILE A 327 -12.66 -6.47 7.22
N ALA A 328 -13.67 -7.28 7.59
CA ALA A 328 -14.84 -7.48 6.75
C ALA A 328 -15.61 -6.17 6.50
N THR A 329 -15.74 -5.33 7.53
CA THR A 329 -16.33 -3.99 7.39
C THR A 329 -15.50 -3.11 6.47
N PHE A 330 -14.17 -3.11 6.63
CA PHE A 330 -13.24 -2.37 5.76
C PHE A 330 -13.40 -2.82 4.29
N ILE A 331 -13.33 -4.13 4.03
CA ILE A 331 -13.52 -4.69 2.69
C ILE A 331 -14.88 -4.28 2.12
N GLY A 332 -15.95 -4.43 2.87
CA GLY A 332 -17.32 -4.09 2.41
C GLY A 332 -17.45 -2.61 2.04
N VAL A 333 -16.93 -1.71 2.87
CA VAL A 333 -17.02 -0.27 2.64
C VAL A 333 -16.16 0.14 1.45
N VAL A 334 -14.91 -0.34 1.36
CA VAL A 334 -14.00 -0.02 0.26
C VAL A 334 -14.48 -0.63 -1.05
N ALA A 335 -14.92 -1.89 -1.06
CA ALA A 335 -15.49 -2.53 -2.25
C ALA A 335 -16.71 -1.77 -2.77
N THR A 336 -17.62 -1.35 -1.88
CA THR A 336 -18.78 -0.53 -2.26
C THR A 336 -18.33 0.80 -2.89
N GLY A 337 -17.33 1.45 -2.31
CA GLY A 337 -16.75 2.67 -2.87
C GLY A 337 -16.18 2.46 -4.27
N ILE A 338 -15.41 1.38 -4.46
CA ILE A 338 -14.81 1.04 -5.76
C ILE A 338 -15.91 0.74 -6.80
N LEU A 339 -16.95 0.00 -6.43
CA LEU A 339 -18.11 -0.27 -7.30
C LEU A 339 -18.79 1.03 -7.73
N LEU A 340 -19.01 1.96 -6.79
CA LEU A 340 -19.60 3.26 -7.10
C LEU A 340 -18.73 4.06 -8.09
N VAL A 341 -17.41 4.09 -7.90
CA VAL A 341 -16.49 4.73 -8.85
C VAL A 341 -16.58 4.06 -10.21
N GLY A 342 -16.50 2.74 -10.28
CA GLY A 342 -16.55 1.99 -11.53
C GLY A 342 -17.83 2.26 -12.33
N TYR A 343 -18.99 2.19 -11.69
CA TYR A 343 -20.27 2.49 -12.35
C TYR A 343 -20.41 3.96 -12.74
N LEU A 344 -19.97 4.88 -11.87
CA LEU A 344 -20.05 6.31 -12.17
C LEU A 344 -19.23 6.65 -13.42
N PHE A 345 -17.99 6.14 -13.49
CA PHE A 345 -17.13 6.40 -14.64
C PHE A 345 -17.64 5.75 -15.92
N ASN A 346 -18.26 4.57 -15.87
CA ASN A 346 -18.92 3.95 -17.03
C ASN A 346 -20.19 4.69 -17.47
N LEU A 347 -20.79 5.48 -16.57
CA LEU A 347 -22.00 6.26 -16.90
C LEU A 347 -21.67 7.64 -17.47
N VAL A 348 -20.55 8.23 -17.04
CA VAL A 348 -20.17 9.62 -17.40
C VAL A 348 -19.29 9.66 -18.65
N LEU A 349 -18.55 8.59 -18.92
CA LEU A 349 -17.57 8.50 -20.02
C LEU A 349 -17.91 7.35 -20.96
#